data_23071cab1b9f2b75137226e7baa0fe16
#
_entry.id   23071cab1b9f2b75137226e7baa0fe16
#
_cell.length_a   1.000
_cell.length_b   1.000
_cell.length_c   1.000
_cell.angle_alpha   90.00
_cell.angle_beta   90.00
_cell.angle_gamma   90.00
#
_symmetry.space_group_name_H-M   'P 1'
#
loop_
_entity.id
_entity.type
_entity.pdbx_description
1 polymer ?
#
loop_
_entity_poly.entity_id
_entity_poly.type
_entity_poly.pdbx_seq_one_letter_code
_entity_poly.pdbx_strand_id
1 'polypeptide(L)'
;MRETIISYAFLAPVLFFFVVFVLAPMIMGFITSFFNYSMTSFQFVGLDNYIRMFKDPVFTKSLINTVILVIGSVPVVVLFSLFVASQTYHQNAIARSFYRFVFFLPVVTGSVAVTVVWKWIYDPLSGILNFVLKSSHIISQNISWLGDKHWALMAIMIILLTTSVGQPIILYIAAMGNIDKSLVEAARVDGATEFQVFWKIKWPSLLPTTLYIAIITTINSFQCFALIQLLTSGGPNYSTSTLMYYLYEKAFQLTEYGYANTIGVFLAVMIAIVSFVQFKVLGNDVEY
;
A
#
# COMPACT_ATOMS: atom_id res chain seq x y z
N MET A 1 8.26 29.35 -30.60
CA MET A 1 6.91 28.96 -31.08
C MET A 1 6.88 27.58 -31.77
N ARG A 2 7.72 27.35 -32.79
CA ARG A 2 7.77 26.07 -33.54
C ARG A 2 8.21 24.89 -32.64
N GLU A 3 9.21 25.05 -31.80
CA GLU A 3 9.71 24.04 -30.87
C GLU A 3 8.64 23.71 -29.79
N THR A 4 7.94 24.71 -29.31
CA THR A 4 6.85 24.54 -28.31
C THR A 4 5.69 23.74 -28.90
N ILE A 5 5.30 24.02 -30.17
CA ILE A 5 4.23 23.25 -30.85
C ILE A 5 4.64 21.80 -31.06
N ILE A 6 5.90 21.56 -31.46
CA ILE A 6 6.43 20.20 -31.63
C ILE A 6 6.43 19.46 -30.29
N SER A 7 6.85 20.09 -29.19
CA SER A 7 6.84 19.48 -27.85
C SER A 7 5.42 19.11 -27.41
N TYR A 8 4.44 19.98 -27.61
CA TYR A 8 3.04 19.64 -27.30
C TYR A 8 2.47 18.55 -28.21
N ALA A 9 2.87 18.49 -29.48
CA ALA A 9 2.46 17.42 -30.39
C ALA A 9 2.95 16.03 -29.92
N PHE A 10 4.19 15.96 -29.38
CA PHE A 10 4.69 14.71 -28.78
C PHE A 10 3.99 14.34 -27.48
N LEU A 11 3.52 15.32 -26.69
CA LEU A 11 2.77 15.06 -25.46
C LEU A 11 1.29 14.74 -25.73
N ALA A 12 0.74 15.16 -26.87
CA ALA A 12 -0.69 15.05 -27.18
C ALA A 12 -1.27 13.62 -27.03
N PRO A 13 -0.60 12.55 -27.52
CA PRO A 13 -1.12 11.19 -27.34
C PRO A 13 -1.26 10.80 -25.86
N VAL A 14 -0.23 11.08 -25.06
CA VAL A 14 -0.24 10.76 -23.62
C VAL A 14 -1.32 11.57 -22.90
N LEU A 15 -1.43 12.87 -23.18
CA LEU A 15 -2.46 13.74 -22.60
C LEU A 15 -3.86 13.30 -23.01
N PHE A 16 -4.07 12.89 -24.27
CA PHE A 16 -5.35 12.38 -24.72
C PHE A 16 -5.77 11.15 -23.94
N PHE A 17 -4.93 10.13 -23.83
CA PHE A 17 -5.23 8.94 -23.04
C PHE A 17 -5.43 9.25 -21.56
N PHE A 18 -4.64 10.15 -20.98
CA PHE A 18 -4.80 10.58 -19.60
C PHE A 18 -6.15 11.28 -19.36
N VAL A 19 -6.56 12.18 -20.24
CA VAL A 19 -7.85 12.87 -20.13
C VAL A 19 -9.02 11.88 -20.27
N VAL A 20 -8.98 11.01 -21.29
CA VAL A 20 -10.10 10.11 -21.60
C VAL A 20 -10.23 8.96 -20.59
N PHE A 21 -9.12 8.38 -20.13
CA PHE A 21 -9.15 7.16 -19.32
C PHE A 21 -8.88 7.40 -17.82
N VAL A 22 -8.40 8.58 -17.45
CA VAL A 22 -8.15 8.91 -16.03
C VAL A 22 -9.03 10.08 -15.59
N LEU A 23 -8.90 11.24 -16.21
CA LEU A 23 -9.61 12.44 -15.76
C LEU A 23 -11.12 12.35 -15.98
N ALA A 24 -11.56 11.91 -17.14
CA ALA A 24 -12.99 11.85 -17.43
C ALA A 24 -13.73 10.87 -16.51
N PRO A 25 -13.28 9.59 -16.31
CA PRO A 25 -13.91 8.70 -15.33
C PRO A 25 -13.86 9.23 -13.90
N MET A 26 -12.76 9.88 -13.49
CA MET A 26 -12.64 10.48 -12.15
C MET A 26 -13.68 11.60 -11.94
N ILE A 27 -13.84 12.51 -12.91
CA ILE A 27 -14.85 13.58 -12.87
C ILE A 27 -16.25 12.98 -12.90
N MET A 28 -16.51 11.98 -13.75
CA MET A 28 -17.80 11.28 -13.80
C MET A 28 -18.12 10.60 -12.46
N GLY A 29 -17.15 9.92 -11.85
CA GLY A 29 -17.32 9.31 -10.53
C GLY A 29 -17.65 10.36 -9.45
N PHE A 30 -16.96 11.51 -9.48
CA PHE A 30 -17.25 12.62 -8.57
C PHE A 30 -18.67 13.17 -8.78
N ILE A 31 -19.08 13.43 -10.02
CA ILE A 31 -20.43 13.93 -10.32
C ILE A 31 -21.49 12.91 -9.90
N THR A 32 -21.32 11.65 -10.26
CA THR A 32 -22.31 10.60 -9.98
C THR A 32 -22.40 10.22 -8.50
N SER A 33 -21.44 10.61 -7.66
CA SER A 33 -21.54 10.48 -6.21
C SER A 33 -22.70 11.27 -5.59
N PHE A 34 -23.17 12.31 -6.27
CA PHE A 34 -24.34 13.12 -5.87
C PHE A 34 -25.67 12.59 -6.41
N PHE A 35 -25.64 11.44 -7.09
CA PHE A 35 -26.82 10.83 -7.69
C PHE A 35 -27.13 9.48 -7.04
N ASN A 36 -28.40 9.15 -6.93
CA ASN A 36 -28.85 7.79 -6.76
C ASN A 36 -28.72 7.10 -8.13
N TYR A 37 -27.51 6.58 -8.42
CA TYR A 37 -27.17 5.94 -9.67
C TYR A 37 -27.07 4.43 -9.47
N SER A 38 -27.97 3.71 -10.14
CA SER A 38 -28.04 2.25 -10.19
C SER A 38 -28.45 1.80 -11.60
N MET A 39 -28.63 0.50 -11.81
CA MET A 39 -29.14 0.00 -13.10
C MET A 39 -30.55 0.52 -13.44
N THR A 40 -31.36 0.86 -12.45
CA THR A 40 -32.77 1.20 -12.62
C THR A 40 -33.09 2.66 -12.31
N SER A 41 -32.15 3.40 -11.72
CA SER A 41 -32.39 4.78 -11.30
C SER A 41 -31.20 5.68 -11.60
N PHE A 42 -31.48 6.91 -12.00
CA PHE A 42 -30.51 7.99 -12.14
C PHE A 42 -31.18 9.29 -11.71
N GLN A 43 -31.08 9.62 -10.42
CA GLN A 43 -31.73 10.78 -9.83
C GLN A 43 -30.74 11.57 -8.97
N PHE A 44 -30.76 12.89 -9.09
CA PHE A 44 -29.94 13.75 -8.25
C PHE A 44 -30.46 13.75 -6.82
N VAL A 45 -29.60 13.40 -5.86
CA VAL A 45 -29.94 13.29 -4.43
C VAL A 45 -29.06 14.20 -3.55
N GLY A 46 -28.21 15.03 -4.18
CA GLY A 46 -27.33 15.94 -3.44
C GLY A 46 -26.38 15.18 -2.52
N LEU A 47 -26.41 15.51 -1.23
CA LEU A 47 -25.49 14.92 -0.22
C LEU A 47 -26.05 13.67 0.49
N ASP A 48 -27.19 13.13 0.09
CA ASP A 48 -27.81 12.00 0.79
C ASP A 48 -26.92 10.76 0.82
N ASN A 49 -26.19 10.48 -0.25
CA ASN A 49 -25.22 9.37 -0.28
C ASN A 49 -24.12 9.55 0.77
N TYR A 50 -23.63 10.78 0.97
CA TYR A 50 -22.61 11.09 1.98
C TYR A 50 -23.19 10.97 3.40
N ILE A 51 -24.41 11.43 3.63
CA ILE A 51 -25.10 11.27 4.93
C ILE A 51 -25.34 9.81 5.23
N ARG A 52 -25.79 9.02 4.24
CA ARG A 52 -25.96 7.56 4.35
C ARG A 52 -24.62 6.89 4.69
N MET A 53 -23.54 7.26 4.02
CA MET A 53 -22.21 6.68 4.21
C MET A 53 -21.73 6.81 5.67
N PHE A 54 -21.86 7.99 6.28
CA PHE A 54 -21.44 8.17 7.67
C PHE A 54 -22.36 7.48 8.70
N LYS A 55 -23.58 7.09 8.32
CA LYS A 55 -24.48 6.32 9.16
C LYS A 55 -24.35 4.80 8.95
N ASP A 56 -23.60 4.38 7.95
CA ASP A 56 -23.44 2.96 7.58
C ASP A 56 -22.41 2.28 8.48
N PRO A 57 -22.83 1.29 9.30
CA PRO A 57 -21.91 0.58 10.19
C PRO A 57 -20.85 -0.26 9.44
N VAL A 58 -21.18 -0.73 8.22
CA VAL A 58 -20.22 -1.50 7.40
C VAL A 58 -19.16 -0.57 6.83
N PHE A 59 -19.53 0.63 6.40
CA PHE A 59 -18.58 1.67 6.00
C PHE A 59 -17.60 1.99 7.14
N THR A 60 -18.13 2.27 8.34
CA THR A 60 -17.30 2.58 9.51
C THR A 60 -16.32 1.44 9.84
N LYS A 61 -16.77 0.21 9.77
CA LYS A 61 -15.92 -0.97 10.01
C LYS A 61 -14.84 -1.12 8.92
N SER A 62 -15.20 -0.93 7.66
CA SER A 62 -14.29 -0.96 6.53
C SER A 62 -13.24 0.16 6.59
N LEU A 63 -13.65 1.35 7.06
CA LEU A 63 -12.75 2.47 7.32
C LEU A 63 -11.72 2.12 8.40
N ILE A 64 -12.17 1.59 9.54
CA ILE A 64 -11.28 1.20 10.63
C ILE A 64 -10.28 0.13 10.16
N ASN A 65 -10.75 -0.92 9.46
CA ASN A 65 -9.88 -1.96 8.91
C ASN A 65 -8.85 -1.38 7.94
N THR A 66 -9.26 -0.46 7.07
CA THR A 66 -8.34 0.22 6.13
C THR A 66 -7.28 1.02 6.87
N VAL A 67 -7.67 1.79 7.88
CA VAL A 67 -6.74 2.57 8.71
C VAL A 67 -5.76 1.66 9.46
N ILE A 68 -6.24 0.54 10.01
CA ILE A 68 -5.38 -0.46 10.68
C ILE A 68 -4.36 -1.03 9.68
N LEU A 69 -4.77 -1.37 8.46
CA LEU A 69 -3.85 -1.86 7.44
C LEU A 69 -2.80 -0.81 7.06
N VAL A 70 -3.19 0.45 6.88
CA VAL A 70 -2.28 1.55 6.55
C VAL A 70 -1.28 1.81 7.68
N ILE A 71 -1.76 2.00 8.90
CA ILE A 71 -0.91 2.29 10.06
C ILE A 71 0.01 1.10 10.38
N GLY A 72 -0.47 -0.13 10.22
CA GLY A 72 0.31 -1.33 10.46
C GLY A 72 1.33 -1.61 9.35
N SER A 73 1.01 -1.34 8.08
CA SER A 73 1.88 -1.69 6.97
C SER A 73 2.95 -0.63 6.67
N VAL A 74 2.59 0.65 6.64
CA VAL A 74 3.51 1.71 6.18
C VAL A 74 4.79 1.81 7.03
N PRO A 75 4.73 1.95 8.36
CA PRO A 75 5.93 2.01 9.17
C PRO A 75 6.77 0.73 9.07
N VAL A 76 6.10 -0.44 9.06
CA VAL A 76 6.81 -1.73 8.98
C VAL A 76 7.51 -1.88 7.65
N VAL A 77 6.87 -1.56 6.52
CA VAL A 77 7.52 -1.60 5.20
C VAL A 77 8.72 -0.66 5.14
N VAL A 78 8.58 0.58 5.60
CA VAL A 78 9.66 1.57 5.60
C VAL A 78 10.83 1.09 6.45
N LEU A 79 10.60 0.74 7.71
CA LEU A 79 11.66 0.37 8.66
C LEU A 79 12.32 -0.96 8.28
N PHE A 80 11.52 -1.97 7.95
CA PHE A 80 12.04 -3.28 7.56
C PHE A 80 12.85 -3.21 6.26
N SER A 81 12.36 -2.49 5.26
CA SER A 81 13.07 -2.34 3.98
C SER A 81 14.37 -1.58 4.13
N LEU A 82 14.39 -0.52 4.96
CA LEU A 82 15.59 0.23 5.28
C LEU A 82 16.61 -0.67 6.00
N PHE A 83 16.15 -1.43 7.00
CA PHE A 83 17.01 -2.37 7.73
C PHE A 83 17.63 -3.41 6.80
N VAL A 84 16.80 -4.10 5.98
CA VAL A 84 17.29 -5.12 5.03
C VAL A 84 18.24 -4.50 4.01
N ALA A 85 17.91 -3.32 3.48
CA ALA A 85 18.76 -2.61 2.52
C ALA A 85 20.12 -2.27 3.13
N SER A 86 20.15 -1.77 4.38
CA SER A 86 21.40 -1.43 5.07
C SER A 86 22.32 -2.64 5.28
N GLN A 87 21.74 -3.80 5.65
CA GLN A 87 22.51 -5.04 5.79
C GLN A 87 22.99 -5.59 4.44
N THR A 88 22.14 -5.46 3.42
CA THR A 88 22.44 -6.00 2.07
C THR A 88 23.44 -5.12 1.33
N TYR A 89 23.47 -3.82 1.57
CA TYR A 89 24.34 -2.87 0.87
C TYR A 89 25.83 -3.21 1.05
N HIS A 90 26.24 -3.67 2.23
CA HIS A 90 27.62 -4.02 2.57
C HIS A 90 28.05 -5.41 2.11
N GLN A 91 27.13 -6.22 1.56
CA GLN A 91 27.43 -7.56 1.07
C GLN A 91 28.15 -7.54 -0.28
N ASN A 92 28.81 -8.65 -0.61
CA ASN A 92 29.41 -8.84 -1.94
C ASN A 92 28.33 -8.87 -3.05
N ALA A 93 28.73 -8.70 -4.30
CA ALA A 93 27.81 -8.56 -5.43
C ALA A 93 26.86 -9.77 -5.60
N ILE A 94 27.35 -10.99 -5.34
CA ILE A 94 26.55 -12.23 -5.48
C ILE A 94 25.47 -12.29 -4.39
N ALA A 95 25.85 -12.09 -3.13
CA ALA A 95 24.91 -12.10 -2.01
C ALA A 95 23.86 -10.97 -2.16
N ARG A 96 24.31 -9.76 -2.56
CA ARG A 96 23.40 -8.63 -2.83
C ARG A 96 22.37 -8.96 -3.91
N SER A 97 22.79 -9.61 -4.99
CA SER A 97 21.90 -10.03 -6.07
C SER A 97 20.92 -11.10 -5.59
N PHE A 98 21.38 -12.04 -4.78
CA PHE A 98 20.55 -13.08 -4.19
C PHE A 98 19.47 -12.51 -3.26
N TYR A 99 19.83 -11.61 -2.33
CA TYR A 99 18.84 -10.95 -1.47
C TYR A 99 17.81 -10.14 -2.26
N ARG A 100 18.25 -9.37 -3.27
CA ARG A 100 17.33 -8.65 -4.17
C ARG A 100 16.36 -9.61 -4.84
N PHE A 101 16.83 -10.72 -5.37
CA PHE A 101 15.98 -11.73 -6.01
C PHE A 101 14.95 -12.29 -5.04
N VAL A 102 15.35 -12.72 -3.84
CA VAL A 102 14.45 -13.33 -2.84
C VAL A 102 13.36 -12.37 -2.40
N PHE A 103 13.71 -11.12 -2.08
CA PHE A 103 12.71 -10.14 -1.63
C PHE A 103 11.85 -9.57 -2.77
N PHE A 104 12.35 -9.59 -4.00
CA PHE A 104 11.59 -9.11 -5.15
C PHE A 104 10.68 -10.18 -5.77
N LEU A 105 10.95 -11.45 -5.52
CA LEU A 105 10.15 -12.57 -6.07
C LEU A 105 8.65 -12.43 -5.77
N PRO A 106 8.20 -12.11 -4.53
CA PRO A 106 6.77 -11.91 -4.26
C PRO A 106 6.15 -10.73 -5.02
N VAL A 107 6.92 -9.69 -5.34
CA VAL A 107 6.45 -8.50 -6.07
C VAL A 107 6.08 -8.83 -7.51
N VAL A 108 6.87 -9.69 -8.18
CA VAL A 108 6.60 -10.10 -9.57
C VAL A 108 5.62 -11.25 -9.67
N THR A 109 5.34 -11.91 -8.55
CA THR A 109 4.35 -12.97 -8.49
C THR A 109 2.96 -12.37 -8.45
N GLY A 110 2.09 -12.76 -9.38
CA GLY A 110 0.71 -12.25 -9.41
C GLY A 110 -0.05 -12.54 -8.12
N SER A 111 -0.92 -11.60 -7.72
CA SER A 111 -1.70 -11.68 -6.47
C SER A 111 -2.48 -12.98 -6.29
N VAL A 112 -2.98 -13.58 -7.39
CA VAL A 112 -3.68 -14.87 -7.35
C VAL A 112 -2.75 -15.99 -6.88
N ALA A 113 -1.55 -16.10 -7.44
CA ALA A 113 -0.60 -17.14 -7.05
C ALA A 113 -0.14 -16.96 -5.59
N VAL A 114 0.14 -15.73 -5.19
CA VAL A 114 0.45 -15.39 -3.79
C VAL A 114 -0.67 -15.84 -2.85
N THR A 115 -1.92 -15.54 -3.19
CA THR A 115 -3.06 -15.90 -2.33
C THR A 115 -3.26 -17.42 -2.23
N VAL A 116 -3.02 -18.18 -3.29
CA VAL A 116 -3.10 -19.64 -3.26
C VAL A 116 -2.04 -20.23 -2.31
N VAL A 117 -0.79 -19.77 -2.41
CA VAL A 117 0.29 -20.21 -1.52
C VAL A 117 -0.04 -19.90 -0.06
N TRP A 118 -0.49 -18.67 0.21
CA TRP A 118 -0.82 -18.26 1.57
C TRP A 118 -2.08 -18.97 2.12
N LYS A 119 -3.06 -19.34 1.28
CA LYS A 119 -4.18 -20.19 1.69
C LYS A 119 -3.70 -21.55 2.20
N TRP A 120 -2.70 -22.14 1.56
CA TRP A 120 -2.09 -23.39 2.04
C TRP A 120 -1.29 -23.21 3.32
N ILE A 121 -0.54 -22.10 3.44
CA ILE A 121 0.22 -21.80 4.67
C ILE A 121 -0.74 -21.60 5.86
N TYR A 122 -1.88 -20.95 5.63
CA TYR A 122 -2.88 -20.62 6.65
C TYR A 122 -3.99 -21.68 6.81
N ASP A 123 -3.90 -22.81 6.10
CA ASP A 123 -4.92 -23.85 6.22
C ASP A 123 -5.07 -24.31 7.68
N PRO A 124 -6.31 -24.34 8.23
CA PRO A 124 -6.51 -24.67 9.64
C PRO A 124 -6.10 -26.08 10.02
N LEU A 125 -6.18 -27.06 9.10
CA LEU A 125 -5.96 -28.48 9.38
C LEU A 125 -4.53 -28.92 9.01
N SER A 126 -4.07 -28.54 7.83
CA SER A 126 -2.81 -29.01 7.23
C SER A 126 -1.79 -27.89 6.99
N GLY A 127 -2.10 -26.64 7.38
CA GLY A 127 -1.25 -25.48 7.13
C GLY A 127 0.07 -25.52 7.90
N ILE A 128 1.15 -25.17 7.21
CA ILE A 128 2.50 -25.19 7.75
C ILE A 128 2.65 -24.25 8.94
N LEU A 129 1.93 -23.12 8.98
CA LEU A 129 2.01 -22.18 10.09
C LEU A 129 1.47 -22.78 11.39
N ASN A 130 0.29 -23.41 11.36
CA ASN A 130 -0.24 -24.13 12.52
C ASN A 130 0.67 -25.29 12.94
N PHE A 131 1.23 -26.02 11.99
CA PHE A 131 2.15 -27.10 12.30
C PHE A 131 3.39 -26.58 13.05
N VAL A 132 4.05 -25.53 12.56
CA VAL A 132 5.24 -24.96 13.20
C VAL A 132 4.92 -24.39 14.58
N LEU A 133 3.85 -23.60 14.71
CA LEU A 133 3.47 -23.00 15.99
C LEU A 133 3.06 -24.04 17.05
N LYS A 134 2.41 -25.13 16.63
CA LYS A 134 2.03 -26.23 17.52
C LYS A 134 3.23 -27.07 17.95
N SER A 135 4.13 -27.38 17.01
CA SER A 135 5.38 -28.08 17.28
C SER A 135 6.29 -27.32 18.23
N SER A 136 6.27 -25.99 18.13
CA SER A 136 7.02 -25.08 19.03
C SER A 136 6.31 -24.81 20.35
N HIS A 137 5.15 -25.44 20.65
CA HIS A 137 4.34 -25.26 21.85
C HIS A 137 3.85 -23.81 22.07
N ILE A 138 3.82 -22.98 21.01
CA ILE A 138 3.34 -21.59 21.07
C ILE A 138 1.82 -21.56 21.09
N ILE A 139 1.15 -22.49 20.39
CA ILE A 139 -0.30 -22.67 20.39
C ILE A 139 -0.67 -24.10 20.80
N SER A 140 -1.79 -24.26 21.50
CA SER A 140 -2.32 -25.58 21.88
C SER A 140 -3.31 -26.14 20.87
N GLN A 141 -4.02 -25.27 20.15
CA GLN A 141 -5.05 -25.61 19.17
C GLN A 141 -4.77 -24.93 17.83
N ASN A 142 -5.27 -25.52 16.75
CA ASN A 142 -5.15 -24.92 15.43
C ASN A 142 -6.00 -23.64 15.35
N ILE A 143 -5.40 -22.60 14.77
CA ILE A 143 -6.05 -21.30 14.54
C ILE A 143 -6.58 -21.28 13.10
N SER A 144 -7.83 -20.82 12.94
CA SER A 144 -8.40 -20.53 11.64
C SER A 144 -8.02 -19.09 11.24
N TRP A 145 -6.81 -18.91 10.68
CA TRP A 145 -6.20 -17.60 10.40
C TRP A 145 -7.08 -16.67 9.57
N LEU A 146 -7.78 -17.20 8.57
CA LEU A 146 -8.64 -16.43 7.67
C LEU A 146 -10.12 -16.51 8.04
N GLY A 147 -10.52 -17.48 8.88
CA GLY A 147 -11.90 -17.69 9.27
C GLY A 147 -12.28 -17.09 10.63
N ASP A 148 -11.31 -16.65 11.42
CA ASP A 148 -11.55 -15.99 12.71
C ASP A 148 -11.42 -14.47 12.57
N LYS A 149 -12.44 -13.75 13.04
CA LYS A 149 -12.53 -12.27 12.98
C LYS A 149 -11.37 -11.54 13.66
N HIS A 150 -10.72 -12.16 14.64
CA HIS A 150 -9.63 -11.55 15.39
C HIS A 150 -8.28 -11.68 14.66
N TRP A 151 -8.11 -12.75 13.87
CA TRP A 151 -6.84 -13.05 13.20
C TRP A 151 -6.82 -12.69 11.72
N ALA A 152 -8.00 -12.67 11.07
CA ALA A 152 -8.07 -12.58 9.61
C ALA A 152 -7.43 -11.29 9.04
N LEU A 153 -7.66 -10.12 9.65
CA LEU A 153 -7.08 -8.87 9.20
C LEU A 153 -5.55 -8.85 9.38
N MET A 154 -5.06 -9.39 10.52
CA MET A 154 -3.61 -9.50 10.78
C MET A 154 -2.95 -10.48 9.81
N ALA A 155 -3.58 -11.62 9.52
CA ALA A 155 -3.09 -12.57 8.54
C ALA A 155 -2.95 -11.95 7.15
N ILE A 156 -3.94 -11.17 6.71
CA ILE A 156 -3.88 -10.42 5.44
C ILE A 156 -2.78 -9.35 5.48
N MET A 157 -2.60 -8.65 6.59
CA MET A 157 -1.53 -7.66 6.76
C MET A 157 -0.14 -8.29 6.58
N ILE A 158 0.10 -9.49 7.13
CA ILE A 158 1.36 -10.21 6.94
C ILE A 158 1.61 -10.50 5.45
N ILE A 159 0.58 -10.92 4.71
CA ILE A 159 0.71 -11.15 3.26
C ILE A 159 1.03 -9.84 2.53
N LEU A 160 0.31 -8.77 2.86
CA LEU A 160 0.54 -7.43 2.30
C LEU A 160 2.00 -6.98 2.52
N LEU A 161 2.53 -7.17 3.72
CA LEU A 161 3.92 -6.84 4.04
C LEU A 161 4.90 -7.62 3.17
N THR A 162 4.73 -8.94 3.04
CA THR A 162 5.64 -9.76 2.24
C THR A 162 5.67 -9.39 0.76
N THR A 163 4.56 -8.91 0.22
CA THR A 163 4.46 -8.47 -1.18
C THR A 163 4.90 -7.02 -1.38
N SER A 164 4.94 -6.20 -0.31
CA SER A 164 5.21 -4.76 -0.41
C SER A 164 6.66 -4.37 -0.15
N VAL A 165 7.49 -5.21 0.51
CA VAL A 165 8.84 -4.82 0.94
C VAL A 165 9.91 -4.88 -0.17
N GLY A 166 9.69 -5.67 -1.22
CA GLY A 166 10.73 -5.95 -2.22
C GLY A 166 11.18 -4.72 -3.01
N GLN A 167 10.24 -3.94 -3.53
CA GLN A 167 10.55 -2.71 -4.26
C GLN A 167 11.23 -1.65 -3.37
N PRO A 168 10.72 -1.33 -2.15
CA PRO A 168 11.40 -0.45 -1.21
C PRO A 168 12.84 -0.83 -0.89
N ILE A 169 13.13 -2.13 -0.70
CA ILE A 169 14.50 -2.61 -0.45
C ILE A 169 15.43 -2.22 -1.60
N ILE A 170 15.01 -2.43 -2.85
CA ILE A 170 15.81 -2.08 -4.02
C ILE A 170 16.03 -0.57 -4.11
N LEU A 171 15.00 0.22 -3.85
CA LEU A 171 15.08 1.68 -3.86
C LEU A 171 16.06 2.21 -2.79
N TYR A 172 16.01 1.67 -1.57
CA TYR A 172 16.97 2.05 -0.52
C TYR A 172 18.40 1.63 -0.87
N ILE A 173 18.62 0.43 -1.44
CA ILE A 173 19.95 0.02 -1.87
C ILE A 173 20.50 0.96 -2.94
N ALA A 174 19.66 1.39 -3.89
CA ALA A 174 20.05 2.35 -4.92
C ALA A 174 20.35 3.73 -4.32
N ALA A 175 19.49 4.23 -3.44
CA ALA A 175 19.69 5.51 -2.76
C ALA A 175 20.97 5.52 -1.90
N MET A 176 21.26 4.44 -1.18
CA MET A 176 22.51 4.28 -0.41
C MET A 176 23.74 4.31 -1.32
N GLY A 177 23.62 3.80 -2.55
CA GLY A 177 24.71 3.84 -3.55
C GLY A 177 25.04 5.24 -4.06
N ASN A 178 24.10 6.18 -3.96
CA ASN A 178 24.25 7.57 -4.40
C ASN A 178 24.79 8.50 -3.28
N ILE A 179 24.94 8.00 -2.04
CA ILE A 179 25.53 8.80 -0.96
C ILE A 179 27.03 8.98 -1.24
N ASP A 180 27.49 10.22 -1.19
CA ASP A 180 28.91 10.51 -1.40
C ASP A 180 29.78 9.84 -0.31
N LYS A 181 30.66 8.96 -0.77
CA LYS A 181 31.58 8.24 0.11
C LYS A 181 32.55 9.18 0.82
N SER A 182 32.93 10.28 0.18
CA SER A 182 33.84 11.26 0.78
C SER A 182 33.27 11.89 2.05
N LEU A 183 31.97 12.16 2.09
CA LEU A 183 31.29 12.66 3.31
C LEU A 183 31.35 11.64 4.44
N VAL A 184 31.13 10.36 4.13
CA VAL A 184 31.17 9.28 5.12
C VAL A 184 32.60 9.07 5.64
N GLU A 185 33.60 9.12 4.76
CA GLU A 185 35.03 8.95 5.10
C GLU A 185 35.53 10.13 5.93
N ALA A 186 35.20 11.38 5.55
CA ALA A 186 35.54 12.57 6.30
C ALA A 186 34.99 12.53 7.74
N ALA A 187 33.70 12.18 7.89
CA ALA A 187 33.09 12.05 9.21
C ALA A 187 33.77 10.98 10.08
N ARG A 188 34.24 9.88 9.50
CA ARG A 188 35.01 8.86 10.21
C ARG A 188 36.39 9.34 10.63
N VAL A 189 37.06 10.13 9.80
CA VAL A 189 38.33 10.78 10.15
C VAL A 189 38.14 11.76 11.31
N ASP A 190 37.02 12.48 11.34
CA ASP A 190 36.62 13.38 12.44
C ASP A 190 36.15 12.62 13.72
N GLY A 191 36.23 11.28 13.73
CA GLY A 191 35.91 10.45 14.88
C GLY A 191 34.41 10.16 15.08
N ALA A 192 33.59 10.38 14.08
CA ALA A 192 32.15 10.03 14.17
C ALA A 192 31.94 8.51 14.25
N THR A 193 31.09 8.10 15.18
CA THR A 193 30.63 6.70 15.29
C THR A 193 29.72 6.32 14.11
N GLU A 194 29.61 5.02 13.79
CA GLU A 194 28.69 4.55 12.71
C GLU A 194 27.24 4.98 12.96
N PHE A 195 26.81 5.09 14.22
CA PHE A 195 25.49 5.60 14.59
C PHE A 195 25.34 7.08 14.23
N GLN A 196 26.36 7.90 14.49
CA GLN A 196 26.37 9.32 14.12
C GLN A 196 26.40 9.48 12.59
N VAL A 197 27.21 8.70 11.89
CA VAL A 197 27.24 8.67 10.42
C VAL A 197 25.87 8.31 9.85
N PHE A 198 25.20 7.29 10.43
CA PHE A 198 23.86 6.92 9.98
C PHE A 198 22.86 8.06 10.15
N TRP A 199 22.73 8.62 11.36
CA TRP A 199 21.68 9.60 11.65
C TRP A 199 21.96 11.01 11.10
N LYS A 200 23.25 11.40 10.97
CA LYS A 200 23.62 12.76 10.53
C LYS A 200 23.93 12.87 9.04
N ILE A 201 24.27 11.75 8.37
CA ILE A 201 24.66 11.76 6.95
C ILE A 201 23.75 10.86 6.13
N LYS A 202 23.68 9.56 6.48
CA LYS A 202 22.94 8.60 5.63
C LYS A 202 21.42 8.83 5.70
N TRP A 203 20.86 8.98 6.89
CA TRP A 203 19.42 9.15 7.08
C TRP A 203 18.87 10.40 6.37
N PRO A 204 19.43 11.62 6.54
CA PRO A 204 18.98 12.78 5.79
C PRO A 204 19.05 12.58 4.26
N SER A 205 20.13 11.96 3.78
CA SER A 205 20.28 11.65 2.35
C SER A 205 19.24 10.63 1.82
N LEU A 206 18.66 9.81 2.70
CA LEU A 206 17.64 8.83 2.36
C LEU A 206 16.20 9.35 2.52
N LEU A 207 15.99 10.53 3.12
CA LEU A 207 14.65 11.09 3.36
C LEU A 207 13.80 11.22 2.10
N PRO A 208 14.32 11.70 0.93
CA PRO A 208 13.53 11.77 -0.29
C PRO A 208 13.01 10.40 -0.74
N THR A 209 13.87 9.38 -0.67
CA THR A 209 13.50 7.99 -1.00
C THR A 209 12.51 7.43 0.04
N THR A 210 12.70 7.74 1.31
CA THR A 210 11.79 7.33 2.39
C THR A 210 10.40 7.94 2.20
N LEU A 211 10.32 9.22 1.87
CA LEU A 211 9.07 9.91 1.58
C LEU A 211 8.34 9.25 0.39
N TYR A 212 9.06 8.99 -0.70
CA TYR A 212 8.48 8.29 -1.85
C TYR A 212 7.93 6.91 -1.47
N ILE A 213 8.72 6.10 -0.74
CA ILE A 213 8.30 4.77 -0.27
C ILE A 213 7.09 4.87 0.64
N ALA A 214 7.07 5.81 1.58
CA ALA A 214 5.96 6.01 2.50
C ALA A 214 4.66 6.35 1.76
N ILE A 215 4.71 7.30 0.80
CA ILE A 215 3.54 7.71 0.03
C ILE A 215 3.02 6.55 -0.84
N ILE A 216 3.89 5.88 -1.60
CA ILE A 216 3.47 4.78 -2.48
C ILE A 216 2.91 3.61 -1.67
N THR A 217 3.55 3.25 -0.54
CA THR A 217 3.03 2.20 0.35
C THR A 217 1.68 2.58 0.94
N THR A 218 1.49 3.85 1.31
CA THR A 218 0.20 4.38 1.79
C THR A 218 -0.88 4.21 0.75
N ILE A 219 -0.64 4.66 -0.49
CA ILE A 219 -1.60 4.55 -1.59
C ILE A 219 -1.97 3.06 -1.82
N ASN A 220 -0.97 2.17 -1.91
CA ASN A 220 -1.20 0.74 -2.13
C ASN A 220 -1.97 0.08 -0.98
N SER A 221 -1.71 0.49 0.26
CA SER A 221 -2.41 -0.05 1.44
C SER A 221 -3.87 0.40 1.51
N PHE A 222 -4.18 1.66 1.16
CA PHE A 222 -5.56 2.14 1.02
C PHE A 222 -6.32 1.41 -0.09
N GLN A 223 -5.64 1.05 -1.17
CA GLN A 223 -6.20 0.36 -2.34
C GLN A 223 -6.14 -1.17 -2.20
N CYS A 224 -5.90 -1.71 -1.00
CA CYS A 224 -5.85 -3.15 -0.77
C CYS A 224 -7.23 -3.79 -1.06
N PHE A 225 -7.38 -4.39 -2.24
CA PHE A 225 -8.58 -5.04 -2.74
C PHE A 225 -8.35 -6.54 -3.01
N ALA A 226 -7.37 -6.86 -3.87
CA ALA A 226 -7.21 -8.20 -4.40
C ALA A 226 -6.99 -9.26 -3.30
N LEU A 227 -6.19 -8.95 -2.28
CA LEU A 227 -5.96 -9.85 -1.15
C LEU A 227 -7.27 -10.10 -0.37
N ILE A 228 -8.05 -9.05 -0.11
CA ILE A 228 -9.34 -9.16 0.59
C ILE A 228 -10.31 -10.02 -0.22
N GLN A 229 -10.48 -9.69 -1.51
CA GLN A 229 -11.40 -10.40 -2.40
C GLN A 229 -11.05 -11.88 -2.51
N LEU A 230 -9.78 -12.21 -2.70
CA LEU A 230 -9.35 -13.57 -2.97
C LEU A 230 -9.24 -14.45 -1.72
N LEU A 231 -8.94 -13.87 -0.54
CA LEU A 231 -8.72 -14.63 0.68
C LEU A 231 -9.97 -14.81 1.52
N THR A 232 -10.74 -13.75 1.73
CA THR A 232 -11.82 -13.71 2.72
C THR A 232 -13.15 -13.15 2.20
N SER A 233 -13.14 -12.50 1.02
CA SER A 233 -14.30 -11.75 0.51
C SER A 233 -14.91 -10.82 1.57
N GLY A 234 -14.05 -10.09 2.31
CA GLY A 234 -14.44 -9.16 3.38
C GLY A 234 -14.81 -9.81 4.71
N GLY A 235 -14.94 -11.16 4.76
CA GLY A 235 -15.37 -11.92 5.93
C GLY A 235 -14.29 -12.21 6.97
N PRO A 236 -14.65 -12.89 8.08
CA PRO A 236 -16.03 -13.11 8.53
C PRO A 236 -16.69 -11.82 9.06
N ASN A 237 -17.96 -11.63 8.80
CA ASN A 237 -18.74 -10.48 9.30
C ASN A 237 -18.06 -9.12 9.08
N TYR A 238 -17.59 -8.83 7.87
CA TYR A 238 -16.86 -7.61 7.47
C TYR A 238 -15.58 -7.32 8.28
N SER A 239 -15.01 -8.30 8.98
CA SER A 239 -13.80 -8.10 9.80
C SER A 239 -12.54 -7.80 8.98
N THR A 240 -12.55 -8.13 7.70
CA THR A 240 -11.46 -7.84 6.77
C THR A 240 -11.87 -6.90 5.64
N SER A 241 -13.14 -6.45 5.61
CA SER A 241 -13.61 -5.52 4.59
C SER A 241 -12.82 -4.21 4.68
N THR A 242 -12.26 -3.77 3.56
CA THR A 242 -11.62 -2.47 3.38
C THR A 242 -12.53 -1.51 2.62
N LEU A 243 -12.24 -0.22 2.62
CA LEU A 243 -13.02 0.75 1.84
C LEU A 243 -13.01 0.40 0.34
N MET A 244 -11.86 -0.06 -0.18
CA MET A 244 -11.76 -0.45 -1.59
C MET A 244 -12.57 -1.72 -1.90
N TYR A 245 -12.58 -2.70 -0.98
CA TYR A 245 -13.42 -3.88 -1.12
C TYR A 245 -14.91 -3.53 -1.01
N TYR A 246 -15.30 -2.70 -0.04
CA TYR A 246 -16.69 -2.30 0.17
C TYR A 246 -17.23 -1.48 -1.01
N LEU A 247 -16.41 -0.59 -1.59
CA LEU A 247 -16.72 0.10 -2.84
C LEU A 247 -17.02 -0.90 -3.97
N TYR A 248 -16.17 -1.91 -4.14
CA TYR A 248 -16.37 -2.95 -5.13
C TYR A 248 -17.66 -3.73 -4.91
N GLU A 249 -17.95 -4.15 -3.68
CA GLU A 249 -19.19 -4.85 -3.31
C GLU A 249 -20.41 -4.00 -3.69
N LYS A 250 -20.41 -2.71 -3.35
CA LYS A 250 -21.50 -1.77 -3.69
C LYS A 250 -21.66 -1.56 -5.19
N ALA A 251 -20.56 -1.36 -5.92
CA ALA A 251 -20.60 -1.11 -7.35
C ALA A 251 -21.00 -2.36 -8.15
N PHE A 252 -20.31 -3.49 -7.92
CA PHE A 252 -20.36 -4.63 -8.84
C PHE A 252 -21.24 -5.79 -8.36
N GLN A 253 -21.49 -5.92 -7.06
CA GLN A 253 -22.36 -6.95 -6.52
C GLN A 253 -23.78 -6.42 -6.27
N LEU A 254 -23.89 -5.18 -5.77
CA LEU A 254 -25.17 -4.56 -5.42
C LEU A 254 -25.65 -3.52 -6.42
N THR A 255 -24.84 -3.16 -7.43
CA THR A 255 -25.16 -2.19 -8.49
C THR A 255 -25.56 -0.78 -7.99
N GLU A 256 -25.11 -0.42 -6.79
CA GLU A 256 -25.30 0.90 -6.18
C GLU A 256 -24.13 1.85 -6.59
N TYR A 257 -24.05 2.20 -7.88
CA TYR A 257 -22.90 2.96 -8.43
C TYR A 257 -22.71 4.32 -7.80
N GLY A 258 -23.81 5.05 -7.54
CA GLY A 258 -23.75 6.38 -6.91
C GLY A 258 -23.15 6.33 -5.51
N TYR A 259 -23.59 5.37 -4.69
CA TYR A 259 -23.07 5.16 -3.35
C TYR A 259 -21.61 4.66 -3.38
N ALA A 260 -21.27 3.74 -4.28
CA ALA A 260 -19.91 3.28 -4.48
C ALA A 260 -18.97 4.43 -4.86
N ASN A 261 -19.38 5.31 -5.77
CA ASN A 261 -18.62 6.49 -6.15
C ASN A 261 -18.43 7.46 -4.97
N THR A 262 -19.42 7.59 -4.08
CA THR A 262 -19.29 8.38 -2.84
C THR A 262 -18.17 7.82 -1.95
N ILE A 263 -18.10 6.50 -1.76
CA ILE A 263 -17.01 5.84 -1.03
C ILE A 263 -15.67 6.07 -1.74
N GLY A 264 -15.64 6.01 -3.08
CA GLY A 264 -14.44 6.26 -3.88
C GLY A 264 -13.91 7.69 -3.73
N VAL A 265 -14.80 8.69 -3.77
CA VAL A 265 -14.43 10.10 -3.53
C VAL A 265 -13.88 10.28 -2.12
N PHE A 266 -14.54 9.71 -1.11
CA PHE A 266 -14.05 9.74 0.27
C PHE A 266 -12.67 9.12 0.41
N LEU A 267 -12.45 7.94 -0.20
CA LEU A 267 -11.17 7.25 -0.21
C LEU A 267 -10.07 8.10 -0.88
N ALA A 268 -10.36 8.73 -2.02
CA ALA A 268 -9.44 9.61 -2.72
C ALA A 268 -9.02 10.81 -1.87
N VAL A 269 -9.99 11.45 -1.19
CA VAL A 269 -9.73 12.58 -0.27
C VAL A 269 -8.87 12.12 0.91
N MET A 270 -9.16 10.95 1.51
CA MET A 270 -8.34 10.42 2.60
C MET A 270 -6.89 10.16 2.16
N ILE A 271 -6.69 9.53 1.01
CA ILE A 271 -5.35 9.28 0.47
C ILE A 271 -4.62 10.62 0.26
N ALA A 272 -5.29 11.61 -0.34
CA ALA A 272 -4.70 12.92 -0.59
C ALA A 272 -4.29 13.63 0.73
N ILE A 273 -5.14 13.60 1.76
CA ILE A 273 -4.84 14.20 3.06
C ILE A 273 -3.64 13.51 3.71
N VAL A 274 -3.64 12.17 3.78
CA VAL A 274 -2.56 11.41 4.43
C VAL A 274 -1.24 11.61 3.68
N SER A 275 -1.25 11.57 2.34
CA SER A 275 -0.06 11.79 1.52
C SER A 275 0.46 13.23 1.66
N PHE A 276 -0.44 14.22 1.75
CA PHE A 276 -0.05 15.61 1.99
C PHE A 276 0.60 15.80 3.37
N VAL A 277 0.05 15.17 4.40
CA VAL A 277 0.64 15.18 5.75
C VAL A 277 2.03 14.53 5.74
N GLN A 278 2.17 13.37 5.09
CA GLN A 278 3.48 12.71 4.93
C GLN A 278 4.48 13.61 4.21
N PHE A 279 4.06 14.26 3.13
CA PHE A 279 4.90 15.20 2.39
C PHE A 279 5.33 16.38 3.27
N LYS A 280 4.42 16.96 4.05
CA LYS A 280 4.75 18.09 4.94
C LYS A 280 5.67 17.69 6.10
N VAL A 281 5.51 16.47 6.65
CA VAL A 281 6.31 16.00 7.80
C VAL A 281 7.70 15.53 7.39
N LEU A 282 7.81 14.78 6.27
CA LEU A 282 9.06 14.18 5.82
C LEU A 282 9.77 14.99 4.72
N GLY A 283 9.06 15.90 4.06
CA GLY A 283 9.57 16.65 2.91
C GLY A 283 10.21 18.00 3.28
N ASN A 284 10.01 18.52 4.49
CA ASN A 284 10.56 19.83 4.88
C ASN A 284 12.08 19.87 4.98
N ASP A 285 12.72 18.70 5.12
CA ASP A 285 14.18 18.57 5.20
C ASP A 285 14.82 18.15 3.85
N VAL A 286 14.03 18.13 2.77
CA VAL A 286 14.53 17.76 1.43
C VAL A 286 14.86 19.04 0.66
N GLU A 287 16.11 19.45 0.72
CA GLU A 287 16.68 20.42 -0.23
C GLU A 287 16.93 19.70 -1.57
N TYR A 288 16.39 20.28 -2.68
CA TYR A 288 16.56 19.80 -4.05
C TYR A 288 17.79 20.43 -4.69
#